data_145c9eaafa07e438d46b3ad5e173fc8d
#
_entry.id   145c9eaafa07e438d46b3ad5e173fc8d
#
_cell.length_a   1.000
_cell.length_b   1.000
_cell.length_c   1.000
_cell.angle_alpha   90.00
_cell.angle_beta   90.00
_cell.angle_gamma   90.00
#
_symmetry.space_group_name_H-M   'P 1'
#
loop_
_entity.id
_entity.type
_entity.pdbx_description
1 polymer ?
#
loop_
_entity_poly.entity_id
_entity_poly.type
_entity_poly.pdbx_seq_one_letter_code
_entity_poly.pdbx_strand_id
1 'polypeptide(L)'
;VQSLERVFLISGHSNDSRAKAPDYFAIFARMEKKTEIPVSGRQIVMSGIRPTGYLHLGNYFGALRNYVRMQEQYDCYFMVADWHSLTTHPDTKELKNSVLRVLAENIAAGIDPSKACLYVQSHIPEIAELYLVLNMLAYKGELEKTSTFKEKVRLQPENVNAGLLTYPVLQAADILIHRARYVPVGKDQQQHLEMARNFAQRFNHRYGDLFQEPEAFNFGEELVKVPSLDGAGKMSKSENQFATLYLADDDDLIRKKVMKAKTDTGPTVKNSVKPPEIENIFQLMSLVSTEETVKKFDADYGNCTIRYGDLKKQLAEDMVKFISPIREKAENIYHDTRFLAQVVEQGSAKARKSAKATIELVRQRMGFNYF
;
A
#
# COMPACT_ATOMS: atom_id res chain seq x y z
N VAL A 1 -0.97 -33.03 19.00
CA VAL A 1 0.26 -32.40 19.54
C VAL A 1 1.47 -33.34 19.49
N GLN A 2 1.30 -34.65 19.22
CA GLN A 2 2.42 -35.62 19.25
C GLN A 2 2.92 -36.12 17.87
N SER A 3 2.52 -35.51 16.75
CA SER A 3 2.89 -35.99 15.40
C SER A 3 3.78 -35.05 14.57
N LEU A 4 4.24 -33.95 15.11
CA LEU A 4 5.04 -32.93 14.39
C LEU A 4 6.55 -32.92 14.77
N GLU A 5 6.99 -33.70 15.73
CA GLU A 5 8.41 -33.71 16.14
C GLU A 5 9.32 -34.69 15.39
N ARG A 6 8.81 -35.45 14.40
CA ARG A 6 9.59 -36.51 13.73
C ARG A 6 10.11 -36.25 12.34
N VAL A 7 10.03 -35.04 11.83
CA VAL A 7 10.50 -34.72 10.42
C VAL A 7 11.83 -33.97 10.39
N PHE A 8 12.42 -33.57 11.50
CA PHE A 8 13.63 -32.71 11.51
C PHE A 8 14.91 -33.34 12.06
N LEU A 9 15.09 -34.65 11.94
CA LEU A 9 16.34 -35.31 12.33
C LEU A 9 16.85 -36.20 11.19
N ILE A 10 17.32 -35.67 10.08
CA ILE A 10 18.35 -36.29 9.21
C ILE A 10 18.97 -35.17 8.37
N SER A 11 20.13 -34.71 8.73
CA SER A 11 21.37 -34.47 7.97
C SER A 11 22.20 -33.40 8.67
N GLY A 12 23.10 -33.86 9.49
CA GLY A 12 24.22 -33.03 9.89
C GLY A 12 25.20 -32.94 8.72
N HIS A 13 25.54 -31.69 8.33
CA HIS A 13 26.89 -31.31 7.94
C HIS A 13 27.03 -29.79 8.08
N SER A 14 28.03 -29.43 8.83
CA SER A 14 28.51 -28.10 9.14
C SER A 14 28.77 -27.24 7.90
N ASN A 15 28.21 -26.03 7.82
CA ASN A 15 29.03 -24.85 7.53
C ASN A 15 28.27 -23.56 7.90
N ASP A 16 29.00 -22.70 8.57
CA ASP A 16 28.64 -21.50 9.24
C ASP A 16 28.30 -20.39 8.22
N SER A 17 27.03 -20.27 7.87
CA SER A 17 26.40 -19.09 7.28
C SER A 17 24.86 -19.23 7.41
N ARG A 18 24.38 -19.41 8.66
CA ARG A 18 22.93 -19.34 8.92
C ARG A 18 22.50 -17.89 8.80
N ALA A 19 22.02 -17.50 7.61
CA ALA A 19 21.10 -16.41 7.53
C ALA A 19 20.00 -16.64 8.57
N LYS A 20 19.81 -15.69 9.49
CA LYS A 20 18.77 -15.75 10.52
C LYS A 20 17.44 -16.07 9.83
N ALA A 21 16.77 -17.15 10.28
CA ALA A 21 15.42 -17.47 9.82
C ALA A 21 14.55 -16.20 9.87
N PRO A 22 13.76 -15.94 8.82
CA PRO A 22 13.05 -14.67 8.73
C PRO A 22 12.09 -14.49 9.89
N ASP A 23 11.95 -13.24 10.34
CA ASP A 23 11.08 -12.79 11.44
C ASP A 23 9.60 -13.25 11.35
N TYR A 24 9.15 -13.79 10.20
CA TYR A 24 7.78 -14.28 10.05
C TYR A 24 7.48 -15.50 10.95
N PHE A 25 8.49 -16.28 11.37
CA PHE A 25 8.30 -17.35 12.37
C PHE A 25 7.92 -16.77 13.74
N ALA A 26 8.52 -15.63 14.11
CA ALA A 26 8.14 -14.90 15.30
C ALA A 26 6.72 -14.28 15.17
N ILE A 27 6.35 -13.83 13.96
CA ILE A 27 5.00 -13.34 13.63
C ILE A 27 3.99 -14.49 13.78
N PHE A 28 4.29 -15.67 13.24
CA PHE A 28 3.46 -16.86 13.32
C PHE A 28 3.21 -17.32 14.77
N ALA A 29 4.28 -17.41 15.57
CA ALA A 29 4.17 -17.76 16.98
C ALA A 29 3.35 -16.74 17.82
N ARG A 30 3.33 -15.46 17.40
CA ARG A 30 2.48 -14.43 17.99
C ARG A 30 1.02 -14.56 17.56
N MET A 31 0.76 -14.98 16.31
CA MET A 31 -0.60 -15.19 15.80
C MET A 31 -1.29 -16.36 16.49
N GLU A 32 -0.59 -17.48 16.74
CA GLU A 32 -1.15 -18.64 17.46
C GLU A 32 -1.54 -18.34 18.92
N LYS A 33 -0.89 -17.38 19.57
CA LYS A 33 -1.17 -16.99 20.97
C LYS A 33 -2.31 -15.98 21.14
N LYS A 34 -2.82 -15.37 20.04
CA LYS A 34 -3.89 -14.35 20.10
C LYS A 34 -5.20 -14.87 19.53
N THR A 35 -5.88 -15.73 20.25
CA THR A 35 -7.27 -16.14 19.94
C THR A 35 -8.33 -15.12 20.38
N GLU A 36 -7.98 -14.12 21.20
CA GLU A 36 -8.87 -13.01 21.55
C GLU A 36 -8.25 -11.70 21.06
N ILE A 37 -8.87 -11.11 20.03
CA ILE A 37 -8.53 -9.76 19.58
C ILE A 37 -9.20 -8.81 20.58
N PRO A 38 -8.44 -8.05 21.42
CA PRO A 38 -9.04 -7.04 22.25
C PRO A 38 -9.77 -6.04 21.34
N VAL A 39 -11.00 -5.68 21.66
CA VAL A 39 -11.60 -4.43 21.17
C VAL A 39 -10.78 -3.33 21.81
N SER A 40 -9.70 -2.93 21.15
CA SER A 40 -8.87 -1.84 21.61
C SER A 40 -9.72 -0.59 21.51
N GLY A 41 -9.77 0.25 22.54
CA GLY A 41 -10.36 1.60 22.46
C GLY A 41 -9.56 2.54 21.53
N ARG A 42 -8.75 1.97 20.62
CA ARG A 42 -7.94 2.67 19.62
C ARG A 42 -8.82 3.10 18.45
N GLN A 43 -8.51 4.26 17.91
CA GLN A 43 -9.17 4.75 16.69
C GLN A 43 -8.84 3.84 15.50
N ILE A 44 -9.82 3.65 14.64
CA ILE A 44 -9.68 2.80 13.45
C ILE A 44 -9.06 3.59 12.30
N VAL A 45 -8.01 3.03 11.73
CA VAL A 45 -7.39 3.47 10.47
C VAL A 45 -7.72 2.44 9.39
N MET A 46 -8.20 2.90 8.23
CA MET A 46 -8.48 2.05 7.08
C MET A 46 -7.70 2.53 5.86
N SER A 47 -7.07 1.61 5.15
CA SER A 47 -6.47 1.88 3.85
C SER A 47 -6.42 0.61 2.99
N GLY A 48 -6.10 0.79 1.69
CA GLY A 48 -6.03 -0.33 0.77
C GLY A 48 -5.04 -0.11 -0.37
N ILE A 49 -4.54 -1.23 -0.90
CA ILE A 49 -3.64 -1.26 -2.05
C ILE A 49 -4.25 -2.16 -3.13
N ARG A 50 -4.35 -1.64 -4.37
CA ARG A 50 -4.84 -2.44 -5.49
C ARG A 50 -3.76 -3.43 -5.96
N PRO A 51 -4.12 -4.71 -6.20
CA PRO A 51 -3.18 -5.74 -6.68
C PRO A 51 -2.97 -5.61 -8.20
N THR A 52 -2.38 -4.52 -8.64
CA THR A 52 -2.12 -4.23 -10.07
C THR A 52 -0.64 -4.43 -10.44
N GLY A 53 0.00 -5.48 -9.94
CA GLY A 53 1.42 -5.81 -10.13
C GLY A 53 2.28 -5.39 -8.93
N TYR A 54 3.60 -5.51 -9.07
CA TYR A 54 4.57 -5.28 -8.01
C TYR A 54 4.47 -3.88 -7.39
N LEU A 55 4.81 -3.78 -6.09
CA LEU A 55 4.96 -2.51 -5.40
C LEU A 55 6.29 -1.85 -5.77
N HIS A 56 6.28 -0.54 -5.89
CA HIS A 56 7.48 0.26 -6.19
C HIS A 56 7.84 1.14 -4.99
N LEU A 57 9.03 1.75 -5.02
CA LEU A 57 9.50 2.63 -3.93
C LEU A 57 8.52 3.74 -3.59
N GLY A 58 7.77 4.26 -4.59
CA GLY A 58 6.71 5.23 -4.35
C GLY A 58 5.57 4.70 -3.48
N ASN A 59 5.22 3.39 -3.58
CA ASN A 59 4.27 2.76 -2.68
C ASN A 59 4.86 2.59 -1.27
N TYR A 60 6.14 2.20 -1.19
CA TYR A 60 6.81 2.00 0.09
C TYR A 60 6.88 3.30 0.90
N PHE A 61 7.53 4.34 0.36
CA PHE A 61 7.73 5.61 1.08
C PHE A 61 6.46 6.46 1.13
N GLY A 62 5.58 6.34 0.14
CA GLY A 62 4.33 7.10 0.07
C GLY A 62 3.20 6.54 0.94
N ALA A 63 3.22 5.24 1.27
CA ALA A 63 2.14 4.62 2.01
C ALA A 63 2.62 3.60 3.05
N LEU A 64 3.32 2.53 2.65
CA LEU A 64 3.62 1.39 3.51
C LEU A 64 4.40 1.76 4.77
N ARG A 65 5.41 2.63 4.65
CA ARG A 65 6.19 3.12 5.81
C ARG A 65 5.28 3.75 6.88
N ASN A 66 4.25 4.47 6.45
CA ASN A 66 3.28 5.05 7.38
C ASN A 66 2.35 3.99 7.98
N TYR A 67 1.92 2.99 7.20
CA TYR A 67 1.10 1.88 7.72
C TYR A 67 1.84 1.10 8.81
N VAL A 68 3.14 0.83 8.62
CA VAL A 68 4.00 0.19 9.61
C VAL A 68 4.08 0.99 10.92
N ARG A 69 4.11 2.32 10.84
CA ARG A 69 4.09 3.18 12.03
C ARG A 69 2.71 3.21 12.70
N MET A 70 1.64 3.28 11.90
CA MET A 70 0.26 3.37 12.40
C MET A 70 -0.17 2.13 13.18
N GLN A 71 0.26 0.92 12.79
CA GLN A 71 -0.12 -0.32 13.45
C GLN A 71 0.28 -0.40 14.93
N GLU A 72 1.23 0.43 15.39
CA GLU A 72 1.63 0.47 16.79
C GLU A 72 0.63 1.23 17.68
N GLN A 73 -0.10 2.19 17.11
CA GLN A 73 -0.94 3.12 17.88
C GLN A 73 -2.43 3.02 17.56
N TYR A 74 -2.80 2.50 16.37
CA TYR A 74 -4.17 2.45 15.86
C TYR A 74 -4.64 1.02 15.65
N ASP A 75 -5.95 0.83 15.58
CA ASP A 75 -6.55 -0.42 15.08
C ASP A 75 -6.63 -0.35 13.55
N CYS A 76 -5.63 -0.93 12.87
CA CYS A 76 -5.43 -0.77 11.44
C CYS A 76 -6.11 -1.88 10.64
N TYR A 77 -6.85 -1.48 9.61
CA TYR A 77 -7.45 -2.33 8.59
C TYR A 77 -6.80 -2.02 7.25
N PHE A 78 -5.92 -2.92 6.78
CA PHE A 78 -5.25 -2.80 5.49
C PHE A 78 -5.77 -3.86 4.54
N MET A 79 -6.39 -3.43 3.43
CA MET A 79 -6.95 -4.37 2.48
C MET A 79 -6.15 -4.44 1.18
N VAL A 80 -6.14 -5.62 0.58
CA VAL A 80 -5.83 -5.78 -0.84
C VAL A 80 -7.13 -5.63 -1.62
N ALA A 81 -7.21 -4.54 -2.38
CA ALA A 81 -8.44 -4.06 -3.03
C ALA A 81 -8.63 -4.71 -4.41
N ASP A 82 -8.98 -5.99 -4.42
CA ASP A 82 -9.11 -6.80 -5.63
C ASP A 82 -10.33 -6.39 -6.48
N TRP A 83 -11.49 -6.08 -5.89
CA TRP A 83 -12.65 -5.56 -6.64
C TRP A 83 -12.34 -4.22 -7.31
N HIS A 84 -11.61 -3.32 -6.63
CA HIS A 84 -11.21 -2.05 -7.23
C HIS A 84 -10.30 -2.22 -8.45
N SER A 85 -9.53 -3.29 -8.52
CA SER A 85 -8.67 -3.54 -9.68
C SER A 85 -9.47 -3.83 -10.94
N LEU A 86 -10.65 -4.45 -10.82
CA LEU A 86 -11.50 -4.83 -11.93
C LEU A 86 -12.06 -3.62 -12.71
N THR A 87 -12.10 -2.44 -12.09
CA THR A 87 -12.58 -1.22 -12.76
C THR A 87 -11.71 -0.81 -13.96
N THR A 88 -10.42 -1.17 -13.94
CA THR A 88 -9.44 -0.82 -14.97
C THR A 88 -8.71 -2.04 -15.54
N HIS A 89 -8.74 -3.19 -14.85
CA HIS A 89 -8.07 -4.43 -15.22
C HIS A 89 -9.09 -5.59 -15.14
N PRO A 90 -9.98 -5.72 -16.12
CA PRO A 90 -11.05 -6.73 -16.10
C PRO A 90 -10.53 -8.17 -16.30
N ASP A 91 -9.32 -8.35 -16.84
CA ASP A 91 -8.71 -9.68 -16.96
C ASP A 91 -8.20 -10.14 -15.58
N THR A 92 -8.73 -11.26 -15.12
CA THR A 92 -8.46 -11.82 -13.79
C THR A 92 -7.44 -12.96 -13.78
N LYS A 93 -6.84 -13.30 -14.92
CA LYS A 93 -5.89 -14.42 -15.02
C LYS A 93 -4.77 -14.35 -14.01
N GLU A 94 -4.18 -13.16 -13.82
CA GLU A 94 -3.09 -12.91 -12.89
C GLU A 94 -3.56 -12.31 -11.55
N LEU A 95 -4.86 -12.14 -11.33
CA LEU A 95 -5.37 -11.46 -10.12
C LEU A 95 -4.96 -12.18 -8.85
N LYS A 96 -5.09 -13.52 -8.81
CA LYS A 96 -4.69 -14.33 -7.65
C LYS A 96 -3.21 -14.14 -7.32
N ASN A 97 -2.34 -14.25 -8.32
CA ASN A 97 -0.89 -14.08 -8.14
C ASN A 97 -0.56 -12.67 -7.66
N SER A 98 -1.20 -11.66 -8.24
CA SER A 98 -1.04 -10.26 -7.85
C SER A 98 -1.50 -9.99 -6.41
N VAL A 99 -2.62 -10.58 -5.97
CA VAL A 99 -3.10 -10.48 -4.58
C VAL A 99 -2.09 -11.08 -3.61
N LEU A 100 -1.63 -12.32 -3.87
CA LEU A 100 -0.66 -13.00 -3.01
C LEU A 100 0.67 -12.24 -2.96
N ARG A 101 1.11 -11.69 -4.10
CA ARG A 101 2.32 -10.87 -4.19
C ARG A 101 2.22 -9.59 -3.34
N VAL A 102 1.13 -8.84 -3.47
CA VAL A 102 0.92 -7.62 -2.69
C VAL A 102 0.82 -7.91 -1.19
N LEU A 103 0.18 -9.01 -0.78
CA LEU A 103 0.18 -9.46 0.61
C LEU A 103 1.59 -9.73 1.12
N ALA A 104 2.38 -10.50 0.37
CA ALA A 104 3.76 -10.83 0.72
C ALA A 104 4.64 -9.57 0.82
N GLU A 105 4.54 -8.66 -0.14
CA GLU A 105 5.29 -7.40 -0.15
C GLU A 105 4.90 -6.47 1.01
N ASN A 106 3.60 -6.40 1.37
CA ASN A 106 3.13 -5.65 2.52
C ASN A 106 3.74 -6.16 3.84
N ILE A 107 3.74 -7.48 4.03
CA ILE A 107 4.32 -8.11 5.22
C ILE A 107 5.84 -7.95 5.23
N ALA A 108 6.50 -8.14 4.09
CA ALA A 108 7.94 -7.95 3.95
C ALA A 108 8.37 -6.52 4.26
N ALA A 109 7.56 -5.53 3.85
CA ALA A 109 7.77 -4.11 4.12
C ALA A 109 7.56 -3.72 5.60
N GLY A 110 7.03 -4.63 6.44
CA GLY A 110 6.93 -4.44 7.89
C GLY A 110 5.51 -4.41 8.47
N ILE A 111 4.47 -4.61 7.66
CA ILE A 111 3.12 -4.82 8.22
C ILE A 111 3.13 -6.16 8.98
N ASP A 112 2.76 -6.09 10.26
CA ASP A 112 2.66 -7.24 11.16
C ASP A 112 1.20 -7.71 11.25
N PRO A 113 0.84 -8.87 10.67
CA PRO A 113 -0.53 -9.38 10.72
C PRO A 113 -1.05 -9.68 12.13
N SER A 114 -0.17 -9.75 13.13
CA SER A 114 -0.58 -9.88 14.54
C SER A 114 -1.04 -8.55 15.15
N LYS A 115 -0.67 -7.41 14.56
CA LYS A 115 -1.00 -6.06 15.02
C LYS A 115 -2.07 -5.41 14.14
N ALA A 116 -1.95 -5.55 12.83
CA ALA A 116 -2.85 -4.98 11.85
C ALA A 116 -3.75 -6.05 11.21
N CYS A 117 -4.97 -5.69 10.89
CA CYS A 117 -5.88 -6.53 10.12
C CYS A 117 -5.51 -6.43 8.63
N LEU A 118 -4.85 -7.45 8.10
CA LEU A 118 -4.50 -7.55 6.69
C LEU A 118 -5.44 -8.55 6.00
N TYR A 119 -6.25 -8.09 5.04
CA TYR A 119 -7.29 -8.91 4.40
C TYR A 119 -7.47 -8.61 2.91
N VAL A 120 -8.22 -9.48 2.21
CA VAL A 120 -8.61 -9.27 0.81
C VAL A 120 -10.04 -8.75 0.77
N GLN A 121 -10.30 -7.69 0.00
CA GLN A 121 -11.59 -6.98 -0.06
C GLN A 121 -12.74 -7.94 -0.38
N SER A 122 -12.59 -8.81 -1.38
CA SER A 122 -13.64 -9.75 -1.80
C SER A 122 -14.01 -10.82 -0.75
N HIS A 123 -13.20 -10.98 0.30
CA HIS A 123 -13.52 -11.87 1.42
C HIS A 123 -14.52 -11.25 2.41
N ILE A 124 -14.92 -10.00 2.21
CA ILE A 124 -15.84 -9.27 3.09
C ILE A 124 -17.11 -8.91 2.29
N PRO A 125 -18.04 -9.84 2.10
CA PRO A 125 -19.26 -9.61 1.31
C PRO A 125 -20.14 -8.48 1.87
N GLU A 126 -20.01 -8.16 3.14
CA GLU A 126 -20.71 -7.06 3.81
C GLU A 126 -20.36 -5.69 3.20
N ILE A 127 -19.18 -5.56 2.58
CA ILE A 127 -18.79 -4.36 1.80
C ILE A 127 -19.70 -4.20 0.59
N ALA A 128 -20.00 -5.29 -0.12
CA ALA A 128 -20.87 -5.24 -1.29
C ALA A 128 -22.31 -4.85 -0.92
N GLU A 129 -22.79 -5.27 0.24
CA GLU A 129 -24.09 -4.87 0.75
C GLU A 129 -24.13 -3.36 1.10
N LEU A 130 -23.11 -2.87 1.83
CA LEU A 130 -23.03 -1.45 2.13
C LEU A 130 -22.85 -0.62 0.85
N TYR A 131 -22.04 -1.08 -0.10
CA TYR A 131 -21.91 -0.45 -1.41
C TYR A 131 -23.25 -0.32 -2.12
N LEU A 132 -24.11 -1.36 -2.12
CA LEU A 132 -25.44 -1.28 -2.67
C LEU A 132 -26.29 -0.21 -1.97
N VAL A 133 -26.28 -0.17 -0.64
CA VAL A 133 -27.01 0.83 0.15
C VAL A 133 -26.54 2.25 -0.19
N LEU A 134 -25.23 2.47 -0.23
CA LEU A 134 -24.65 3.79 -0.54
C LEU A 134 -24.91 4.22 -2.00
N ASN A 135 -25.04 3.29 -2.94
CA ASN A 135 -25.45 3.61 -4.31
C ASN A 135 -26.86 4.21 -4.38
N MET A 136 -27.78 3.83 -3.47
CA MET A 136 -29.10 4.44 -3.40
C MET A 136 -29.08 5.88 -2.85
N LEU A 137 -27.94 6.30 -2.28
CA LEU A 137 -27.68 7.65 -1.77
C LEU A 137 -26.76 8.46 -2.70
N ALA A 138 -26.22 7.83 -3.75
CA ALA A 138 -25.28 8.44 -4.68
C ALA A 138 -26.01 9.15 -5.83
N TYR A 139 -25.66 10.41 -6.08
CA TYR A 139 -26.21 11.14 -7.23
C TYR A 139 -25.27 11.00 -8.44
N LYS A 140 -25.83 10.52 -9.57
CA LYS A 140 -25.10 10.35 -10.84
C LYS A 140 -24.24 11.56 -11.22
N GLY A 141 -24.84 12.77 -11.14
CA GLY A 141 -24.15 13.99 -11.50
C GLY A 141 -22.96 14.36 -10.61
N GLU A 142 -22.90 13.88 -9.36
CA GLU A 142 -21.71 14.01 -8.48
C GLU A 142 -20.62 13.05 -8.88
N LEU A 143 -20.96 11.81 -9.18
CA LEU A 143 -20.03 10.77 -9.61
C LEU A 143 -19.34 11.18 -10.92
N GLU A 144 -20.09 11.66 -11.90
CA GLU A 144 -19.59 12.12 -13.19
C GLU A 144 -18.69 13.38 -13.11
N LYS A 145 -18.86 14.18 -12.06
CA LYS A 145 -18.05 15.40 -11.87
C LYS A 145 -16.65 15.11 -11.31
N THR A 146 -16.39 13.92 -10.79
CA THR A 146 -15.08 13.59 -10.22
C THR A 146 -13.98 13.71 -11.27
N SER A 147 -12.86 14.34 -10.89
CA SER A 147 -11.71 14.53 -11.79
C SER A 147 -11.14 13.19 -12.27
N THR A 148 -11.07 12.22 -11.36
CA THR A 148 -10.55 10.88 -11.63
C THR A 148 -11.45 10.07 -12.57
N PHE A 149 -12.78 10.22 -12.52
CA PHE A 149 -13.68 9.58 -13.50
C PHE A 149 -13.41 10.14 -14.89
N LYS A 150 -13.38 11.48 -15.04
CA LYS A 150 -13.11 12.12 -16.32
C LYS A 150 -11.76 11.74 -16.93
N GLU A 151 -10.72 11.65 -16.09
CA GLU A 151 -9.39 11.21 -16.52
C GLU A 151 -9.41 9.76 -17.01
N LYS A 152 -10.03 8.85 -16.25
CA LYS A 152 -10.13 7.43 -16.62
C LYS A 152 -10.95 7.21 -17.90
N VAL A 153 -12.06 7.94 -18.08
CA VAL A 153 -12.83 7.90 -19.33
C VAL A 153 -11.96 8.32 -20.52
N ARG A 154 -11.13 9.35 -20.35
CA ARG A 154 -10.21 9.81 -21.41
C ARG A 154 -9.14 8.76 -21.73
N LEU A 155 -8.61 8.07 -20.71
CA LEU A 155 -7.52 7.09 -20.89
C LEU A 155 -8.01 5.74 -21.44
N GLN A 156 -9.27 5.36 -21.17
CA GLN A 156 -9.83 4.09 -21.62
C GLN A 156 -11.29 4.25 -22.08
N PRO A 157 -11.54 4.95 -23.19
CA PRO A 157 -12.88 5.28 -23.64
C PRO A 157 -13.72 4.04 -23.99
N GLU A 158 -13.07 2.95 -24.38
CA GLU A 158 -13.72 1.67 -24.73
C GLU A 158 -14.20 0.85 -23.52
N ASN A 159 -13.77 1.23 -22.30
CA ASN A 159 -14.11 0.50 -21.07
C ASN A 159 -14.72 1.43 -20.02
N VAL A 160 -15.74 2.18 -20.39
CA VAL A 160 -16.51 3.04 -19.47
C VAL A 160 -17.68 2.26 -18.91
N ASN A 161 -17.41 1.44 -17.91
CA ASN A 161 -18.42 0.59 -17.26
C ASN A 161 -19.00 1.24 -15.99
N ALA A 162 -20.09 0.68 -15.46
CA ALA A 162 -20.75 1.19 -14.24
C ALA A 162 -19.80 1.19 -13.03
N GLY A 163 -18.94 0.18 -12.89
CA GLY A 163 -17.95 0.13 -11.81
C GLY A 163 -16.96 1.28 -11.87
N LEU A 164 -16.61 1.75 -13.08
CA LEU A 164 -15.76 2.93 -13.26
C LEU A 164 -16.45 4.22 -12.80
N LEU A 165 -17.78 4.32 -12.93
CA LEU A 165 -18.56 5.45 -12.42
C LEU A 165 -18.70 5.37 -10.90
N THR A 166 -18.98 4.19 -10.36
CA THR A 166 -19.39 4.00 -8.96
C THR A 166 -18.26 3.54 -8.03
N TYR A 167 -17.00 3.41 -8.50
CA TYR A 167 -15.91 3.02 -7.62
C TYR A 167 -15.70 3.95 -6.40
N PRO A 168 -16.00 5.27 -6.45
CA PRO A 168 -15.92 6.11 -5.26
C PRO A 168 -16.93 5.73 -4.19
N VAL A 169 -18.09 5.16 -4.58
CA VAL A 169 -19.09 4.61 -3.66
C VAL A 169 -18.56 3.32 -3.01
N LEU A 170 -17.89 2.46 -3.79
CA LEU A 170 -17.23 1.26 -3.26
C LEU A 170 -16.12 1.63 -2.26
N GLN A 171 -15.31 2.64 -2.58
CA GLN A 171 -14.28 3.13 -1.66
C GLN A 171 -14.89 3.71 -0.37
N ALA A 172 -16.02 4.41 -0.46
CA ALA A 172 -16.74 4.87 0.72
C ALA A 172 -17.26 3.70 1.55
N ALA A 173 -17.78 2.63 0.91
CA ALA A 173 -18.20 1.42 1.60
C ALA A 173 -17.04 0.74 2.34
N ASP A 174 -15.84 0.63 1.73
CA ASP A 174 -14.65 0.10 2.38
C ASP A 174 -14.28 0.85 3.67
N ILE A 175 -14.39 2.18 3.64
CA ILE A 175 -14.06 3.05 4.77
C ILE A 175 -15.15 2.94 5.86
N LEU A 176 -16.41 3.08 5.47
CA LEU A 176 -17.53 3.19 6.40
C LEU A 176 -17.90 1.85 7.03
N ILE A 177 -17.65 0.71 6.35
CA ILE A 177 -17.96 -0.61 6.88
C ILE A 177 -17.23 -0.91 8.19
N HIS A 178 -16.04 -0.37 8.38
CA HIS A 178 -15.26 -0.48 9.60
C HIS A 178 -15.45 0.72 10.54
N ARG A 179 -16.29 1.68 10.16
CA ARG A 179 -16.47 2.97 10.88
C ARG A 179 -15.11 3.65 11.13
N ALA A 180 -14.24 3.63 10.11
CA ALA A 180 -12.91 4.15 10.21
C ALA A 180 -12.93 5.68 10.44
N ARG A 181 -12.18 6.12 11.45
CA ARG A 181 -11.97 7.55 11.73
C ARG A 181 -10.94 8.13 10.79
N TYR A 182 -9.85 7.41 10.56
CA TYR A 182 -8.71 7.91 9.82
C TYR A 182 -8.45 7.12 8.55
N VAL A 183 -8.17 7.86 7.47
CA VAL A 183 -7.86 7.29 6.16
C VAL A 183 -6.56 7.95 5.66
N PRO A 184 -5.44 7.22 5.62
CA PRO A 184 -4.20 7.73 5.06
C PRO A 184 -4.32 7.84 3.54
N VAL A 185 -4.48 9.05 3.05
CA VAL A 185 -4.68 9.34 1.63
C VAL A 185 -3.77 10.46 1.13
N GLY A 186 -3.32 10.32 -0.12
CA GLY A 186 -2.65 11.38 -0.85
C GLY A 186 -3.62 12.51 -1.26
N LYS A 187 -3.07 13.62 -1.70
CA LYS A 187 -3.86 14.79 -2.16
C LYS A 187 -4.82 14.43 -3.30
N ASP A 188 -4.44 13.49 -4.16
CA ASP A 188 -5.26 12.97 -5.27
C ASP A 188 -6.50 12.19 -4.83
N GLN A 189 -6.52 11.68 -3.59
CA GLN A 189 -7.65 10.93 -3.04
C GLN A 189 -8.57 11.77 -2.13
N GLN A 190 -8.27 13.04 -1.91
CA GLN A 190 -9.06 13.90 -1.02
C GLN A 190 -10.51 14.04 -1.50
N GLN A 191 -10.74 14.11 -2.83
CA GLN A 191 -12.10 14.19 -3.38
C GLN A 191 -12.93 12.93 -3.06
N HIS A 192 -12.31 11.74 -3.10
CA HIS A 192 -13.00 10.50 -2.75
C HIS A 192 -13.32 10.41 -1.26
N LEU A 193 -12.42 10.91 -0.41
CA LEU A 193 -12.66 10.96 1.03
C LEU A 193 -13.79 11.94 1.36
N GLU A 194 -13.87 13.08 0.66
CA GLU A 194 -14.99 14.02 0.79
C GLU A 194 -16.33 13.37 0.38
N MET A 195 -16.31 12.56 -0.68
CA MET A 195 -17.49 11.80 -1.07
C MET A 195 -17.88 10.78 0.01
N ALA A 196 -16.93 10.12 0.66
CA ALA A 196 -17.23 9.21 1.78
C ALA A 196 -17.88 9.95 2.96
N ARG A 197 -17.44 11.18 3.27
CA ARG A 197 -18.10 12.05 4.27
C ARG A 197 -19.53 12.38 3.86
N ASN A 198 -19.74 12.78 2.61
CA ASN A 198 -21.06 13.11 2.10
C ASN A 198 -22.01 11.91 2.18
N PHE A 199 -21.53 10.68 1.91
CA PHE A 199 -22.35 9.47 2.09
C PHE A 199 -22.66 9.18 3.55
N ALA A 200 -21.68 9.36 4.47
CA ALA A 200 -21.91 9.22 5.90
C ALA A 200 -22.98 10.23 6.39
N GLN A 201 -22.85 11.50 6.02
CA GLN A 201 -23.82 12.54 6.37
C GLN A 201 -25.22 12.25 5.82
N ARG A 202 -25.33 11.85 4.53
CA ARG A 202 -26.62 11.52 3.91
C ARG A 202 -27.29 10.31 4.57
N PHE A 203 -26.50 9.29 4.90
CA PHE A 203 -27.02 8.15 5.63
C PHE A 203 -27.54 8.57 7.00
N ASN A 204 -26.71 9.27 7.78
CA ASN A 204 -27.08 9.74 9.12
C ASN A 204 -28.30 10.64 9.12
N HIS A 205 -28.37 11.59 8.20
CA HIS A 205 -29.54 12.48 8.07
C HIS A 205 -30.83 11.72 7.75
N ARG A 206 -30.76 10.67 6.94
CA ARG A 206 -31.95 9.95 6.46
C ARG A 206 -32.39 8.83 7.38
N TYR A 207 -31.43 8.13 8.01
CA TYR A 207 -31.70 6.90 8.77
C TYR A 207 -31.26 6.97 10.24
N GLY A 208 -30.66 8.08 10.67
CA GLY A 208 -30.17 8.30 12.02
C GLY A 208 -28.66 8.03 12.15
N ASP A 209 -28.06 8.63 13.17
CA ASP A 209 -26.61 8.65 13.38
C ASP A 209 -26.03 7.25 13.52
N LEU A 210 -25.09 6.92 12.63
CA LEU A 210 -24.34 5.66 12.63
C LEU A 210 -22.87 5.87 12.25
N PHE A 211 -22.61 6.61 11.16
CA PHE A 211 -21.27 6.80 10.62
C PHE A 211 -20.63 8.07 11.12
N GLN A 212 -19.42 7.97 11.67
CA GLN A 212 -18.58 9.15 11.84
C GLN A 212 -17.98 9.56 10.51
N GLU A 213 -17.71 10.85 10.36
CA GLU A 213 -17.06 11.37 9.16
C GLU A 213 -15.59 10.97 9.15
N PRO A 214 -15.11 10.30 8.09
CA PRO A 214 -13.72 9.91 8.01
C PRO A 214 -12.83 11.12 7.74
N GLU A 215 -11.64 11.15 8.34
CA GLU A 215 -10.66 12.22 8.22
C GLU A 215 -9.44 11.75 7.45
N ALA A 216 -8.88 12.67 6.62
CA ALA A 216 -7.56 12.43 6.04
C ALA A 216 -6.51 12.43 7.15
N PHE A 217 -5.66 11.42 7.15
CA PHE A 217 -4.68 11.26 8.19
C PHE A 217 -3.30 10.93 7.62
N ASN A 218 -2.31 11.73 8.00
CA ASN A 218 -0.92 11.46 7.73
C ASN A 218 -0.18 11.41 9.06
N PHE A 219 0.54 10.32 9.31
CA PHE A 219 1.24 10.09 10.57
C PHE A 219 2.46 11.00 10.68
N GLY A 220 2.23 12.27 11.03
CA GLY A 220 3.26 13.24 11.42
C GLY A 220 4.17 13.79 10.33
N GLU A 221 4.10 13.30 9.10
CA GLU A 221 4.93 13.74 7.99
C GLU A 221 4.10 13.85 6.71
N GLU A 222 4.45 14.77 5.81
CA GLU A 222 3.89 14.77 4.46
C GLU A 222 4.23 13.45 3.76
N LEU A 223 3.28 12.94 2.96
CA LEU A 223 3.52 11.75 2.14
C LEU A 223 4.68 12.04 1.19
N VAL A 224 5.75 11.29 1.34
CA VAL A 224 6.96 11.45 0.53
C VAL A 224 6.64 11.15 -0.93
N LYS A 225 6.82 12.14 -1.79
CA LYS A 225 6.76 11.94 -3.24
C LYS A 225 8.11 11.41 -3.71
N VAL A 226 8.15 10.14 -4.08
CA VAL A 226 9.34 9.53 -4.66
C VAL A 226 9.41 9.93 -6.14
N PRO A 227 10.47 10.60 -6.60
CA PRO A 227 10.61 10.96 -8.00
C PRO A 227 10.91 9.74 -8.89
N SER A 228 10.50 9.81 -10.16
CA SER A 228 10.88 8.82 -11.16
C SER A 228 12.32 9.01 -11.62
N LEU A 229 12.98 7.93 -12.08
CA LEU A 229 14.37 7.96 -12.54
C LEU A 229 14.57 8.74 -13.84
N ASP A 230 13.52 8.89 -14.65
CA ASP A 230 13.56 9.65 -15.93
C ASP A 230 13.28 11.15 -15.76
N GLY A 231 13.01 11.59 -14.53
CA GLY A 231 12.70 12.99 -14.24
C GLY A 231 11.29 13.43 -14.61
N ALA A 232 10.42 12.52 -15.07
CA ALA A 232 9.07 12.86 -15.54
C ALA A 232 8.04 13.09 -14.40
N GLY A 233 8.49 13.25 -13.16
CA GLY A 233 7.62 13.51 -12.01
C GLY A 233 7.64 12.43 -10.95
N LYS A 234 6.48 12.06 -10.39
CA LYS A 234 6.35 11.05 -9.34
C LYS A 234 6.55 9.64 -9.92
N MET A 235 7.29 8.80 -9.18
CA MET A 235 7.42 7.38 -9.50
C MET A 235 6.05 6.71 -9.49
N SER A 236 5.70 6.09 -10.61
CA SER A 236 4.44 5.39 -10.84
C SER A 236 4.67 4.19 -11.74
N LYS A 237 3.67 3.32 -11.85
CA LYS A 237 3.68 2.25 -12.86
C LYS A 237 3.55 2.91 -14.23
N SER A 238 4.65 3.00 -14.97
CA SER A 238 4.73 3.62 -16.29
C SER A 238 5.09 2.58 -17.34
N GLU A 239 4.86 2.92 -18.61
CA GLU A 239 5.33 2.12 -19.75
C GLU A 239 6.85 2.04 -19.81
N ASN A 240 7.53 3.07 -19.29
CA ASN A 240 8.99 3.08 -19.17
C ASN A 240 9.43 2.28 -17.92
N GLN A 241 9.75 1.02 -18.10
CA GLN A 241 10.23 0.12 -17.04
C GLN A 241 11.51 0.62 -16.32
N PHE A 242 12.31 1.47 -16.97
CA PHE A 242 13.51 2.05 -16.36
C PHE A 242 13.25 3.29 -15.50
N ALA A 243 12.05 3.86 -15.54
CA ALA A 243 11.68 5.01 -14.73
C ALA A 243 11.30 4.65 -13.28
N THR A 244 11.01 3.37 -13.02
CA THR A 244 10.42 2.89 -11.76
C THR A 244 11.27 1.79 -11.13
N LEU A 245 11.57 1.93 -9.83
CA LEU A 245 12.20 0.90 -9.02
C LEU A 245 11.13 0.12 -8.26
N TYR A 246 11.01 -1.18 -8.56
CA TYR A 246 10.09 -2.09 -7.89
C TYR A 246 10.79 -2.79 -6.72
N LEU A 247 10.02 -3.15 -5.70
CA LEU A 247 10.54 -3.96 -4.58
C LEU A 247 10.94 -5.37 -5.02
N ALA A 248 10.45 -5.82 -6.18
CA ALA A 248 10.78 -7.10 -6.78
C ALA A 248 11.98 -7.07 -7.75
N ASP A 249 12.54 -5.89 -8.04
CA ASP A 249 13.70 -5.78 -8.93
C ASP A 249 14.91 -6.50 -8.31
N ASP A 250 15.62 -7.29 -9.12
CA ASP A 250 16.91 -7.87 -8.72
C ASP A 250 18.01 -6.80 -8.65
N ASP A 251 19.14 -7.16 -8.02
CA ASP A 251 20.23 -6.23 -7.77
C ASP A 251 20.81 -5.64 -9.04
N ASP A 252 20.96 -6.45 -10.09
CA ASP A 252 21.53 -6.00 -11.35
C ASP A 252 20.58 -5.09 -12.11
N LEU A 253 19.28 -5.40 -12.05
CA LEU A 253 18.25 -4.54 -12.64
C LEU A 253 18.16 -3.19 -11.90
N ILE A 254 18.26 -3.18 -10.57
CA ILE A 254 18.33 -1.95 -9.78
C ILE A 254 19.52 -1.10 -10.22
N ARG A 255 20.72 -1.69 -10.28
CA ARG A 255 21.93 -0.99 -10.75
C ARG A 255 21.74 -0.43 -12.14
N LYS A 256 21.23 -1.24 -13.07
CA LYS A 256 20.99 -0.85 -14.46
C LYS A 256 19.99 0.31 -14.57
N LYS A 257 18.91 0.28 -13.78
CA LYS A 257 17.90 1.35 -13.75
C LYS A 257 18.48 2.65 -13.22
N VAL A 258 19.16 2.62 -12.07
CA VAL A 258 19.77 3.80 -11.45
C VAL A 258 20.85 4.40 -12.33
N MET A 259 21.71 3.59 -12.97
CA MET A 259 22.74 4.10 -13.90
C MET A 259 22.15 4.80 -15.12
N LYS A 260 20.92 4.47 -15.53
CA LYS A 260 20.18 5.15 -16.62
C LYS A 260 19.40 6.39 -16.18
N ALA A 261 19.39 6.73 -14.89
CA ALA A 261 18.70 7.93 -14.41
C ALA A 261 19.20 9.18 -15.16
N LYS A 262 18.26 10.08 -15.45
CA LYS A 262 18.57 11.29 -16.21
C LYS A 262 19.48 12.23 -15.42
N THR A 263 20.49 12.79 -16.09
CA THR A 263 21.39 13.80 -15.55
C THR A 263 21.72 14.83 -16.64
N ASP A 264 22.16 16.01 -16.21
CA ASP A 264 22.72 17.06 -17.08
C ASP A 264 24.24 16.88 -17.31
N THR A 265 24.91 17.93 -17.75
CA THR A 265 26.36 17.95 -17.99
C THR A 265 27.20 18.28 -16.75
N GLY A 266 26.56 18.61 -15.64
CA GLY A 266 27.19 18.99 -14.37
C GLY A 266 27.22 20.51 -14.11
N PRO A 267 27.41 20.92 -12.84
CA PRO A 267 27.46 22.33 -12.46
C PRO A 267 28.73 23.01 -13.00
N THR A 268 28.55 24.20 -13.58
CA THR A 268 29.64 25.06 -14.06
C THR A 268 29.91 26.23 -13.12
N VAL A 269 29.00 26.53 -12.21
CA VAL A 269 29.10 27.60 -11.23
C VAL A 269 28.96 27.03 -9.82
N LYS A 270 29.84 27.44 -8.92
CA LYS A 270 29.80 27.00 -7.51
C LYS A 270 28.47 27.39 -6.87
N ASN A 271 27.94 26.46 -6.08
CA ASN A 271 26.67 26.61 -5.37
C ASN A 271 25.47 26.93 -6.28
N SER A 272 25.52 26.52 -7.54
CA SER A 272 24.38 26.66 -8.43
C SER A 272 23.20 25.79 -7.96
N VAL A 273 21.99 26.22 -8.25
CA VAL A 273 20.77 25.45 -7.98
C VAL A 273 20.79 24.18 -8.83
N LYS A 274 20.46 23.05 -8.20
CA LYS A 274 20.33 21.78 -8.92
C LYS A 274 19.15 21.81 -9.87
N PRO A 275 19.31 21.43 -11.14
CA PRO A 275 18.16 21.25 -12.03
C PRO A 275 17.28 20.08 -11.56
N PRO A 276 16.01 20.04 -11.98
CA PRO A 276 15.03 19.07 -11.46
C PRO A 276 15.47 17.61 -11.54
N GLU A 277 16.15 17.20 -12.61
CA GLU A 277 16.66 15.83 -12.78
C GLU A 277 17.74 15.46 -11.76
N ILE A 278 18.59 16.42 -11.38
CA ILE A 278 19.62 16.23 -10.36
C ILE A 278 18.99 16.26 -8.98
N GLU A 279 18.08 17.20 -8.71
CA GLU A 279 17.32 17.25 -7.45
C GLU A 279 16.59 15.93 -7.20
N ASN A 280 16.00 15.31 -8.22
CA ASN A 280 15.35 13.99 -8.12
C ASN A 280 16.32 12.90 -7.66
N ILE A 281 17.57 12.89 -8.15
CA ILE A 281 18.59 11.92 -7.72
C ILE A 281 18.95 12.13 -6.25
N PHE A 282 19.12 13.38 -5.82
CA PHE A 282 19.40 13.72 -4.42
C PHE A 282 18.22 13.36 -3.50
N GLN A 283 16.98 13.59 -3.95
CA GLN A 283 15.80 13.16 -3.22
C GLN A 283 15.74 11.64 -3.06
N LEU A 284 16.02 10.86 -4.12
CA LEU A 284 16.13 9.40 -4.03
C LEU A 284 17.26 8.98 -3.07
N MET A 285 18.40 9.64 -3.14
CA MET A 285 19.54 9.36 -2.25
C MET A 285 19.18 9.64 -0.79
N SER A 286 18.46 10.73 -0.49
CA SER A 286 18.03 11.05 0.87
C SER A 286 17.08 10.02 1.50
N LEU A 287 16.44 9.17 0.69
CA LEU A 287 15.54 8.12 1.17
C LEU A 287 16.27 6.86 1.64
N VAL A 288 17.45 6.56 1.07
CA VAL A 288 18.13 5.27 1.24
C VAL A 288 19.58 5.37 1.68
N SER A 289 20.25 6.51 1.44
CA SER A 289 21.64 6.73 1.80
C SER A 289 21.80 7.34 3.19
N THR A 290 23.01 7.28 3.74
CA THR A 290 23.33 7.98 5.00
C THR A 290 23.41 9.48 4.79
N GLU A 291 23.09 10.25 5.81
CA GLU A 291 23.18 11.72 5.78
C GLU A 291 24.59 12.20 5.38
N GLU A 292 25.62 11.51 5.83
CA GLU A 292 27.01 11.80 5.50
C GLU A 292 27.27 11.63 3.99
N THR A 293 26.77 10.55 3.40
CA THR A 293 26.87 10.29 1.95
C THR A 293 26.18 11.38 1.14
N VAL A 294 24.96 11.78 1.54
CA VAL A 294 24.21 12.85 0.88
C VAL A 294 24.99 14.17 0.96
N LYS A 295 25.45 14.56 2.15
CA LYS A 295 26.25 15.79 2.36
C LYS A 295 27.53 15.83 1.54
N LYS A 296 28.23 14.69 1.43
CA LYS A 296 29.43 14.59 0.59
C LYS A 296 29.14 14.94 -0.87
N PHE A 297 28.15 14.29 -1.47
CA PHE A 297 27.80 14.54 -2.87
C PHE A 297 27.20 15.94 -3.08
N ASP A 298 26.49 16.47 -2.09
CA ASP A 298 25.99 17.83 -2.10
C ASP A 298 27.12 18.86 -2.13
N ALA A 299 28.16 18.65 -1.30
CA ALA A 299 29.37 19.48 -1.30
C ALA A 299 30.15 19.34 -2.63
N ASP A 300 30.26 18.12 -3.19
CA ASP A 300 30.90 17.92 -4.50
C ASP A 300 30.16 18.64 -5.61
N TYR A 301 28.81 18.66 -5.56
CA TYR A 301 27.98 19.44 -6.50
C TYR A 301 28.24 20.95 -6.33
N GLY A 302 28.18 21.44 -5.09
CA GLY A 302 28.42 22.86 -4.78
C GLY A 302 29.80 23.35 -5.20
N ASN A 303 30.81 22.48 -5.19
CA ASN A 303 32.18 22.79 -5.59
C ASN A 303 32.47 22.56 -7.09
N CYS A 304 31.50 22.12 -7.87
CA CYS A 304 31.65 21.72 -9.29
C CYS A 304 32.66 20.57 -9.49
N THR A 305 32.78 19.67 -8.49
CA THR A 305 33.67 18.51 -8.52
C THR A 305 32.91 17.18 -8.65
N ILE A 306 31.61 17.23 -8.66
CA ILE A 306 30.76 16.04 -8.73
C ILE A 306 30.99 15.22 -10.00
N ARG A 307 31.04 13.89 -9.82
CA ARG A 307 31.04 12.93 -10.92
C ARG A 307 29.72 12.14 -10.85
N TYR A 308 28.82 12.37 -11.79
CA TYR A 308 27.52 11.69 -11.80
C TYR A 308 27.61 10.17 -11.90
N GLY A 309 28.67 9.64 -12.51
CA GLY A 309 28.95 8.21 -12.50
C GLY A 309 29.12 7.65 -11.09
N ASP A 310 29.86 8.38 -10.23
CA ASP A 310 30.11 7.96 -8.84
C ASP A 310 28.84 8.16 -7.97
N LEU A 311 28.13 9.28 -8.15
CA LEU A 311 26.84 9.53 -7.51
C LEU A 311 25.83 8.40 -7.80
N LYS A 312 25.67 8.04 -9.08
CA LYS A 312 24.74 6.98 -9.49
C LYS A 312 25.17 5.61 -9.00
N LYS A 313 26.47 5.29 -9.00
CA LYS A 313 26.98 4.04 -8.45
C LYS A 313 26.68 3.94 -6.95
N GLN A 314 26.95 5.01 -6.18
CA GLN A 314 26.64 5.02 -4.76
C GLN A 314 25.13 4.85 -4.52
N LEU A 315 24.31 5.61 -5.22
CA LEU A 315 22.85 5.47 -5.12
C LEU A 315 22.38 4.06 -5.47
N ALA A 316 22.96 3.43 -6.50
CA ALA A 316 22.61 2.07 -6.91
C ALA A 316 22.90 1.05 -5.80
N GLU A 317 24.09 1.11 -5.18
CA GLU A 317 24.42 0.22 -4.07
C GLU A 317 23.55 0.46 -2.83
N ASP A 318 23.25 1.72 -2.51
CA ASP A 318 22.35 2.05 -1.39
C ASP A 318 20.92 1.56 -1.66
N MET A 319 20.43 1.66 -2.91
CA MET A 319 19.13 1.11 -3.32
C MET A 319 19.11 -0.42 -3.24
N VAL A 320 20.15 -1.10 -3.69
CA VAL A 320 20.29 -2.56 -3.55
C VAL A 320 20.25 -2.94 -2.07
N LYS A 321 21.06 -2.31 -1.24
CA LYS A 321 21.11 -2.56 0.20
C LYS A 321 19.76 -2.35 0.88
N PHE A 322 18.95 -1.42 0.38
CA PHE A 322 17.61 -1.14 0.90
C PHE A 322 16.56 -2.14 0.40
N ILE A 323 16.55 -2.43 -0.91
CA ILE A 323 15.49 -3.24 -1.55
C ILE A 323 15.70 -4.74 -1.32
N SER A 324 16.94 -5.24 -1.44
CA SER A 324 17.23 -6.68 -1.44
C SER A 324 16.69 -7.42 -0.21
N PRO A 325 16.83 -6.92 1.04
CA PRO A 325 16.27 -7.59 2.19
C PRO A 325 14.75 -7.67 2.17
N ILE A 326 14.08 -6.63 1.62
CA ILE A 326 12.61 -6.60 1.48
C ILE A 326 12.18 -7.60 0.42
N ARG A 327 12.87 -7.62 -0.73
CA ARG A 327 12.61 -8.57 -1.82
C ARG A 327 12.76 -10.01 -1.36
N GLU A 328 13.89 -10.36 -0.75
CA GLU A 328 14.14 -11.72 -0.27
C GLU A 328 13.07 -12.19 0.72
N LYS A 329 12.70 -11.31 1.65
CA LYS A 329 11.62 -11.58 2.59
C LYS A 329 10.28 -11.75 1.89
N ALA A 330 9.97 -10.90 0.88
CA ALA A 330 8.74 -10.99 0.10
C ALA A 330 8.66 -12.30 -0.70
N GLU A 331 9.77 -12.73 -1.33
CA GLU A 331 9.84 -13.99 -2.06
C GLU A 331 9.61 -15.19 -1.13
N ASN A 332 10.26 -15.22 0.02
CA ASN A 332 10.08 -16.29 0.99
C ASN A 332 8.62 -16.37 1.47
N ILE A 333 8.00 -15.24 1.77
CA ILE A 333 6.59 -15.17 2.18
C ILE A 333 5.67 -15.59 1.03
N TYR A 334 5.92 -15.12 -0.19
CA TYR A 334 5.10 -15.44 -1.37
C TYR A 334 5.03 -16.93 -1.65
N HIS A 335 6.14 -17.66 -1.45
CA HIS A 335 6.20 -19.10 -1.62
C HIS A 335 5.63 -19.89 -0.43
N ASP A 336 5.47 -19.26 0.74
CA ASP A 336 4.78 -19.87 1.88
C ASP A 336 3.26 -19.63 1.79
N THR A 337 2.63 -20.39 0.90
CA THR A 337 1.17 -20.28 0.66
C THR A 337 0.34 -20.64 1.90
N ARG A 338 0.87 -21.47 2.81
CA ARG A 338 0.18 -21.84 4.06
C ARG A 338 0.15 -20.65 5.02
N PHE A 339 1.27 -19.96 5.17
CA PHE A 339 1.36 -18.74 5.98
C PHE A 339 0.42 -17.65 5.43
N LEU A 340 0.47 -17.39 4.11
CA LEU A 340 -0.41 -16.41 3.48
C LEU A 340 -1.90 -16.75 3.66
N ALA A 341 -2.28 -18.03 3.53
CA ALA A 341 -3.65 -18.46 3.75
C ALA A 341 -4.11 -18.16 5.19
N GLN A 342 -3.27 -18.43 6.19
CA GLN A 342 -3.58 -18.14 7.60
C GLN A 342 -3.70 -16.63 7.87
N VAL A 343 -2.80 -15.82 7.29
CA VAL A 343 -2.89 -14.35 7.40
C VAL A 343 -4.23 -13.84 6.84
N VAL A 344 -4.59 -14.30 5.64
CA VAL A 344 -5.84 -13.89 5.00
C VAL A 344 -7.06 -14.40 5.77
N GLU A 345 -7.05 -15.63 6.27
CA GLU A 345 -8.15 -16.19 7.06
C GLU A 345 -8.37 -15.39 8.36
N GLN A 346 -7.33 -15.13 9.11
CA GLN A 346 -7.41 -14.38 10.37
C GLN A 346 -7.78 -12.92 10.14
N GLY A 347 -7.17 -12.28 9.13
CA GLY A 347 -7.51 -10.91 8.75
C GLY A 347 -8.96 -10.79 8.29
N SER A 348 -9.43 -11.71 7.44
CA SER A 348 -10.81 -11.75 6.98
C SER A 348 -11.80 -12.01 8.13
N ALA A 349 -11.47 -12.88 9.08
CA ALA A 349 -12.31 -13.12 10.26
C ALA A 349 -12.47 -11.86 11.11
N LYS A 350 -11.36 -11.13 11.36
CA LYS A 350 -11.39 -9.84 12.08
C LYS A 350 -12.19 -8.79 11.30
N ALA A 351 -11.91 -8.63 10.01
CA ALA A 351 -12.59 -7.65 9.16
C ALA A 351 -14.11 -7.95 9.06
N ARG A 352 -14.49 -9.22 8.87
CA ARG A 352 -15.91 -9.61 8.84
C ARG A 352 -16.63 -9.39 10.15
N LYS A 353 -15.99 -9.62 11.30
CA LYS A 353 -16.59 -9.31 12.60
C LYS A 353 -16.95 -7.83 12.71
N SER A 354 -16.05 -6.94 12.31
CA SER A 354 -16.30 -5.48 12.27
C SER A 354 -17.40 -5.13 11.25
N ALA A 355 -17.30 -5.69 10.05
CA ALA A 355 -18.23 -5.41 8.95
C ALA A 355 -19.67 -5.87 9.27
N LYS A 356 -19.83 -7.07 9.81
CA LYS A 356 -21.14 -7.60 10.25
C LYS A 356 -21.78 -6.71 11.29
N ALA A 357 -21.05 -6.29 12.31
CA ALA A 357 -21.58 -5.40 13.33
C ALA A 357 -22.09 -4.07 12.73
N THR A 358 -21.41 -3.55 11.71
CA THR A 358 -21.83 -2.33 11.02
C THR A 358 -23.07 -2.58 10.13
N ILE A 359 -23.08 -3.67 9.34
CA ILE A 359 -24.24 -3.99 8.47
C ILE A 359 -25.50 -4.29 9.28
N GLU A 360 -25.39 -4.95 10.41
CA GLU A 360 -26.52 -5.18 11.30
C GLU A 360 -27.14 -3.86 11.77
N LEU A 361 -26.31 -2.87 12.14
CA LEU A 361 -26.78 -1.53 12.48
C LEU A 361 -27.38 -0.80 11.28
N VAL A 362 -26.80 -0.91 10.09
CA VAL A 362 -27.36 -0.36 8.85
C VAL A 362 -28.75 -0.93 8.59
N ARG A 363 -28.90 -2.25 8.63
CA ARG A 363 -30.18 -2.94 8.44
C ARG A 363 -31.26 -2.49 9.47
N GLN A 364 -30.82 -2.37 10.74
CA GLN A 364 -31.68 -1.89 11.81
C GLN A 364 -32.17 -0.45 11.55
N ARG A 365 -31.24 0.45 11.20
CA ARG A 365 -31.58 1.87 10.94
C ARG A 365 -32.49 2.04 9.71
N MET A 366 -32.31 1.20 8.70
CA MET A 366 -33.13 1.23 7.48
C MET A 366 -34.43 0.46 7.59
N GLY A 367 -34.65 -0.26 8.68
CA GLY A 367 -35.89 -1.05 8.89
C GLY A 367 -35.94 -2.34 8.09
N PHE A 368 -34.76 -2.94 7.75
CA PHE A 368 -34.71 -4.21 7.01
C PHE A 368 -34.81 -5.46 7.90
N ASN A 369 -34.88 -5.28 9.21
CA ASN A 369 -35.11 -6.38 10.15
C ASN A 369 -36.63 -6.59 10.27
N TYR A 370 -37.15 -7.54 9.50
CA TYR A 370 -38.58 -7.79 9.42
C TYR A 370 -39.13 -8.74 10.51
N PHE A 371 -38.23 -9.47 11.18
CA PHE A 371 -38.53 -10.47 12.21
C PHE A 371 -37.58 -10.40 13.38
#